data_b26c20b80631f24f631a55c28c6b310a
#
_entry.id   b26c20b80631f24f631a55c28c6b310a
#
_cell.length_a   1.000
_cell.length_b   1.000
_cell.length_c   1.000
_cell.angle_alpha   90.00
_cell.angle_beta   90.00
_cell.angle_gamma   90.00
#
_symmetry.space_group_name_H-M   'P 1'
#
loop_
_entity.id
_entity.type
_entity.pdbx_description
1 polymer ?
#
loop_
_entity_poly.entity_id
_entity_poly.type
_entity_poly.pdbx_seq_one_letter_code
_entity_poly.pdbx_strand_id
1 'polypeptide(L)'
;MANKLYSEIVNLLEEGRDELRKYDLKEKSILLFLGASGVGKSTCINYLKGCVMEEKMDEETGQIYITAKDSAVEIGNGVYSKTLCPEVVDIANRDFSLCDCPGFFDNRGAEYMIAGAMLVRETISTSSKVKGMVVIL
;
A
#
# COMPACT_ATOMS: atom_id res chain seq x y z
N MET A 1 -29.36 -2.65 3.79
CA MET A 1 -28.04 -3.31 3.87
C MET A 1 -27.20 -3.08 2.59
N ALA A 2 -27.71 -3.42 1.42
CA ALA A 2 -26.99 -3.19 0.14
C ALA A 2 -26.64 -1.71 -0.12
N ASN A 3 -27.54 -0.78 0.20
CA ASN A 3 -27.28 0.66 0.02
C ASN A 3 -26.19 1.20 0.94
N LYS A 4 -26.05 0.64 2.15
CA LYS A 4 -25.01 1.04 3.09
C LYS A 4 -23.63 0.60 2.57
N LEU A 5 -23.50 -0.68 2.19
CA LEU A 5 -22.25 -1.21 1.63
C LEU A 5 -21.82 -0.43 0.39
N TYR A 6 -22.74 -0.14 -0.51
CA TYR A 6 -22.47 0.64 -1.71
C TYR A 6 -21.97 2.05 -1.38
N SER A 7 -22.62 2.76 -0.45
CA SER A 7 -22.19 4.10 -0.07
C SER A 7 -20.83 4.10 0.64
N GLU A 8 -20.53 3.10 1.45
CA GLU A 8 -19.22 2.94 2.06
C GLU A 8 -18.13 2.72 1.03
N ILE A 9 -18.35 1.87 0.04
CA ILE A 9 -17.41 1.64 -1.07
C ILE A 9 -17.17 2.94 -1.85
N VAL A 10 -18.23 3.68 -2.19
CA VAL A 10 -18.12 4.95 -2.92
C VAL A 10 -17.28 5.96 -2.13
N ASN A 11 -17.52 6.11 -0.83
CA ASN A 11 -16.75 7.01 0.02
C ASN A 11 -15.26 6.63 0.07
N LEU A 12 -14.97 5.34 0.27
CA LEU A 12 -13.59 4.84 0.27
C LEU A 12 -12.88 5.06 -1.08
N LEU A 13 -13.60 4.92 -2.20
CA LEU A 13 -13.06 5.19 -3.53
C LEU A 13 -12.78 6.68 -3.74
N GLU A 14 -13.65 7.56 -3.30
CA GLU A 14 -13.43 9.01 -3.39
C GLU A 14 -12.21 9.44 -2.58
N GLU A 15 -12.09 9.00 -1.34
CA GLU A 15 -10.92 9.24 -0.50
C GLU A 15 -9.63 8.71 -1.14
N GLY A 16 -9.66 7.47 -1.64
CA GLY A 16 -8.52 6.85 -2.28
C GLY A 16 -8.12 7.54 -3.59
N ARG A 17 -9.07 7.98 -4.39
CA ARG A 17 -8.79 8.76 -5.61
C ARG A 17 -8.17 10.10 -5.30
N ASP A 18 -8.60 10.77 -4.24
CA ASP A 18 -7.98 12.03 -3.79
C ASP A 18 -6.53 11.80 -3.35
N GLU A 19 -6.24 10.70 -2.67
CA GLU A 19 -4.87 10.32 -2.34
C GLU A 19 -4.03 10.03 -3.60
N LEU A 20 -4.56 9.31 -4.58
CA LEU A 20 -3.86 8.99 -5.83
C LEU A 20 -3.55 10.23 -6.69
N ARG A 21 -4.37 11.27 -6.61
CA ARG A 21 -4.14 12.53 -7.34
C ARG A 21 -2.88 13.27 -6.90
N LYS A 22 -2.34 12.98 -5.72
CA LYS A 22 -1.08 13.54 -5.24
C LYS A 22 0.13 13.06 -6.06
N TYR A 23 -0.01 11.93 -6.75
CA TYR A 23 1.00 11.38 -7.62
C TYR A 23 0.70 11.74 -9.08
N ASP A 24 1.71 12.06 -9.84
CA ASP A 24 1.58 12.22 -11.29
C ASP A 24 1.74 10.86 -11.99
N LEU A 25 0.74 9.99 -11.82
CA LEU A 25 0.79 8.60 -12.28
C LEU A 25 0.97 8.48 -13.80
N LYS A 26 0.44 9.42 -14.57
CA LYS A 26 0.56 9.41 -16.04
C LYS A 26 2.01 9.49 -16.50
N GLU A 27 2.86 10.11 -15.71
CA GLU A 27 4.29 10.28 -15.98
C GLU A 27 5.16 9.22 -15.29
N LYS A 28 4.55 8.30 -14.54
CA LYS A 28 5.29 7.31 -13.74
C LYS A 28 5.21 5.91 -14.34
N SER A 29 6.38 5.27 -14.40
CA SER A 29 6.47 3.81 -14.50
C SER A 29 6.50 3.22 -13.10
N ILE A 30 5.74 2.19 -12.83
CA ILE A 30 5.59 1.62 -11.49
C ILE A 30 5.99 0.15 -11.42
N LEU A 31 6.56 -0.23 -10.28
CA LEU A 31 6.80 -1.62 -9.87
C LEU A 31 5.85 -1.91 -8.71
N LEU A 32 4.90 -2.83 -8.94
CA LEU A 32 3.86 -3.17 -7.97
C LEU A 32 4.35 -4.15 -6.92
N PHE A 33 4.02 -3.92 -5.66
CA PHE A 33 4.20 -4.86 -4.56
C PHE A 33 2.85 -5.41 -4.13
N LEU A 34 2.67 -6.71 -4.30
CA LEU A 34 1.43 -7.44 -4.04
C LEU A 34 1.65 -8.52 -2.98
N GLY A 35 0.63 -8.84 -2.24
CA GLY A 35 0.63 -9.89 -1.24
C GLY A 35 -0.44 -9.66 -0.18
N ALA A 36 -0.61 -10.62 0.71
CA ALA A 36 -1.57 -10.52 1.81
C ALA A 36 -1.21 -9.40 2.79
N SER A 37 -2.16 -8.98 3.61
CA SER A 37 -1.88 -8.05 4.72
C SER A 37 -0.85 -8.64 5.67
N GLY A 38 0.11 -7.84 6.10
CA GLY A 38 1.10 -8.23 7.12
C GLY A 38 2.27 -9.08 6.61
N VAL A 39 2.42 -9.32 5.31
CA VAL A 39 3.53 -10.12 4.75
C VAL A 39 4.84 -9.34 4.60
N GLY A 40 4.85 -8.03 4.89
CA GLY A 40 6.05 -7.21 4.87
C GLY A 40 6.28 -6.38 3.59
N LYS A 41 5.24 -6.12 2.79
CA LYS A 41 5.34 -5.28 1.58
C LYS A 41 5.90 -3.90 1.89
N SER A 42 5.26 -3.18 2.81
CA SER A 42 5.67 -1.83 3.21
C SER A 42 7.06 -1.81 3.85
N THR A 43 7.41 -2.84 4.62
CA THR A 43 8.75 -3.02 5.17
C THR A 43 9.79 -3.18 4.07
N CYS A 44 9.52 -4.01 3.07
CA CYS A 44 10.40 -4.21 1.92
C CYS A 44 10.60 -2.91 1.12
N ILE A 45 9.53 -2.16 0.88
CA ILE A 45 9.59 -0.88 0.16
C ILE A 45 10.43 0.15 0.93
N ASN A 46 10.23 0.28 2.22
CA ASN A 46 11.03 1.18 3.05
C ASN A 46 12.52 0.81 3.03
N TYR A 47 12.83 -0.48 3.09
CA TYR A 47 14.20 -0.97 2.95
C TYR A 47 14.81 -0.61 1.58
N LEU A 48 14.09 -0.87 0.49
CA LEU A 48 14.54 -0.55 -0.87
C LEU A 48 14.66 0.96 -1.12
N LYS A 49 13.86 1.75 -0.44
CA LYS A 49 13.98 3.22 -0.47
C LYS A 49 15.24 3.72 0.23
N GLY A 50 15.86 2.90 1.06
CA GLY A 50 17.04 3.26 1.85
C GLY A 50 16.72 3.82 3.23
N CYS A 51 15.51 3.60 3.73
CA CYS A 51 15.17 3.97 5.10
C CYS A 51 15.98 3.16 6.09
N VAL A 52 16.37 3.77 7.21
CA VAL A 52 17.03 3.07 8.32
C VAL A 52 16.01 2.18 9.01
N MET A 53 16.27 0.88 9.02
CA MET A 53 15.40 -0.11 9.66
C MET A 53 15.77 -0.27 11.12
N GLU A 54 14.77 -0.37 11.98
CA GLU A 54 14.93 -0.50 13.44
C GLU A 54 14.07 -1.67 13.95
N GLU A 55 14.61 -2.40 14.92
CA GLU A 55 13.81 -3.33 15.72
C GLU A 55 13.14 -2.58 16.86
N LYS A 56 11.88 -2.84 17.08
CA LYS A 56 11.13 -2.36 18.24
C LYS A 56 10.40 -3.52 18.90
N MET A 57 10.21 -3.41 20.18
CA MET A 57 9.42 -4.36 20.97
C MET A 57 8.12 -3.70 21.39
N ASP A 58 7.03 -4.39 21.19
CA ASP A 58 5.73 -4.01 21.72
C ASP A 58 5.75 -4.25 23.24
N GLU A 59 5.53 -3.22 24.01
CA GLU A 59 5.59 -3.28 25.49
C GLU A 59 4.48 -4.13 26.10
N GLU A 60 3.33 -4.25 25.44
CA GLU A 60 2.20 -5.03 25.95
C GLU A 60 2.33 -6.52 25.63
N THR A 61 2.78 -6.85 24.42
CA THR A 61 2.83 -8.23 23.93
C THR A 61 4.23 -8.86 24.00
N GLY A 62 5.27 -8.05 24.12
CA GLY A 62 6.66 -8.48 24.06
C GLY A 62 7.12 -8.91 22.66
N GLN A 63 6.30 -8.71 21.63
CA GLN A 63 6.64 -9.06 20.25
C GLN A 63 7.65 -8.06 19.68
N ILE A 64 8.64 -8.61 18.99
CA ILE A 64 9.60 -7.81 18.23
C ILE A 64 9.06 -7.61 16.83
N TYR A 65 9.11 -6.38 16.35
CA TYR A 65 8.74 -6.01 14.99
C TYR A 65 9.77 -5.06 14.37
N ILE A 66 9.81 -5.05 13.05
CA ILE A 66 10.69 -4.17 12.28
C ILE A 66 9.90 -2.95 11.82
N THR A 67 10.47 -1.78 12.02
CA THR A 67 9.93 -0.51 11.52
C THR A 67 11.03 0.27 10.81
N ALA A 68 10.64 1.33 10.12
CA ALA A 68 11.58 2.23 9.49
C ALA A 68 11.58 3.57 10.20
N LYS A 69 12.76 4.09 10.46
CA LYS A 69 12.95 5.49 10.80
C LYS A 69 12.71 6.31 9.54
N ASP A 70 11.92 7.36 9.62
CA ASP A 70 11.56 8.19 8.47
C ASP A 70 10.91 7.36 7.33
N SER A 71 9.87 6.60 7.64
CA SER A 71 9.16 5.72 6.71
C SER A 71 8.68 6.45 5.46
N ALA A 72 8.98 5.89 4.30
CA ALA A 72 8.45 6.35 3.01
C ALA A 72 7.01 5.87 2.76
N VAL A 73 6.67 4.70 3.32
CA VAL A 73 5.30 4.15 3.34
C VAL A 73 4.97 3.67 4.74
N GLU A 74 3.69 3.69 5.10
CA GLU A 74 3.26 3.29 6.43
C GLU A 74 3.41 1.77 6.64
N ILE A 75 4.07 1.37 7.74
CA ILE A 75 4.22 -0.03 8.13
C ILE A 75 3.15 -0.37 9.18
N GLY A 76 2.33 -1.36 8.86
CA GLY A 76 1.38 -1.94 9.80
C GLY A 76 2.04 -2.98 10.69
N ASN A 77 1.91 -2.84 12.01
CA ASN A 77 2.50 -3.74 13.01
C ASN A 77 1.48 -4.71 13.61
N GLY A 78 0.33 -4.88 12.98
CA GLY A 78 -0.75 -5.71 13.48
C GLY A 78 -1.42 -6.56 12.41
N VAL A 79 -2.48 -7.23 12.84
CA VAL A 79 -3.29 -8.10 11.99
C VAL A 79 -4.08 -7.31 10.94
N TYR A 80 -4.29 -6.01 11.19
CA TYR A 80 -5.08 -5.14 10.31
C TYR A 80 -4.21 -4.52 9.22
N SER A 81 -4.73 -4.52 7.99
CA SER A 81 -4.14 -3.76 6.90
C SER A 81 -4.22 -2.25 7.20
N LYS A 82 -3.11 -1.55 7.06
CA LYS A 82 -3.09 -0.09 7.17
C LYS A 82 -3.20 0.61 5.82
N THR A 83 -2.73 -0.03 4.77
CA THR A 83 -2.75 0.50 3.41
C THR A 83 -4.12 0.28 2.78
N LEU A 84 -4.92 1.32 2.64
CA LEU A 84 -6.18 1.28 1.89
C LEU A 84 -5.94 1.64 0.42
N CYS A 85 -5.15 2.67 0.18
CA CYS A 85 -4.83 3.21 -1.13
C CYS A 85 -3.41 2.83 -1.52
N PRO A 86 -3.13 2.52 -2.79
CA PRO A 86 -1.76 2.34 -3.24
C PRO A 86 -0.90 3.58 -2.95
N GLU A 87 0.27 3.38 -2.37
CA GLU A 87 1.25 4.42 -2.10
C GLU A 87 2.41 4.32 -3.10
N VAL A 88 2.79 5.43 -3.71
CA VAL A 88 3.83 5.48 -4.72
C VAL A 88 5.06 6.19 -4.19
N VAL A 89 6.21 5.52 -4.27
CA VAL A 89 7.48 6.01 -3.74
C VAL A 89 8.53 6.04 -4.85
N ASP A 90 9.08 7.21 -5.09
CA ASP A 90 10.17 7.37 -6.05
C ASP A 90 11.50 6.87 -5.48
N ILE A 91 12.29 6.21 -6.30
CA ILE A 91 13.64 5.77 -5.97
C ILE A 91 14.66 6.65 -6.70
N ALA A 92 15.65 7.11 -5.97
CA ALA A 92 16.74 7.89 -6.54
C ALA A 92 17.48 7.12 -7.65
N ASN A 93 17.76 7.79 -8.76
CA ASN A 93 18.51 7.25 -9.92
C ASN A 93 17.81 6.06 -10.62
N ARG A 94 16.50 5.95 -10.53
CA ARG A 94 15.69 4.95 -11.25
C ARG A 94 14.60 5.64 -12.06
N ASP A 95 14.25 5.02 -13.18
CA ASP A 95 13.18 5.47 -14.07
C ASP A 95 11.80 4.88 -13.72
N PHE A 96 11.68 4.33 -12.51
CA PHE A 96 10.45 3.78 -12.00
C PHE A 96 10.26 4.05 -10.50
N SER A 97 9.02 4.03 -10.06
CA SER A 97 8.61 4.18 -8.67
C SER A 97 8.12 2.86 -8.12
N LEU A 98 8.27 2.64 -6.82
CA LEU A 98 7.67 1.51 -6.11
C LEU A 98 6.22 1.84 -5.77
N CYS A 99 5.33 0.88 -5.92
CA CYS A 99 3.93 1.03 -5.56
C CYS A 99 3.56 0.00 -4.49
N ASP A 100 3.32 0.47 -3.27
CA ASP A 100 2.80 -0.35 -2.19
C ASP A 100 1.29 -0.50 -2.36
N CYS A 101 0.86 -1.71 -2.68
CA CYS A 101 -0.55 -2.00 -2.88
C CYS A 101 -1.23 -2.43 -1.57
N PRO A 102 -2.54 -2.15 -1.41
CA PRO A 102 -3.34 -2.71 -0.33
C PRO A 102 -3.18 -4.23 -0.26
N GLY A 103 -3.10 -4.77 0.96
CA GLY A 103 -2.96 -6.21 1.15
C GLY A 103 -4.22 -6.96 0.72
N PHE A 104 -4.02 -8.14 0.14
CA PHE A 104 -5.12 -9.07 -0.10
C PHE A 104 -5.68 -9.55 1.24
N PHE A 105 -6.96 -9.90 1.24
CA PHE A 105 -7.66 -10.37 2.44
C PHE A 105 -7.65 -9.33 3.58
N ASP A 106 -7.96 -8.07 3.24
CA ASP A 106 -8.15 -7.03 4.24
C ASP A 106 -9.26 -7.44 5.21
N ASN A 107 -8.94 -7.52 6.48
CA ASN A 107 -9.85 -7.98 7.52
C ASN A 107 -10.75 -6.86 8.10
N ARG A 108 -10.71 -5.65 7.54
CA ARG A 108 -11.60 -4.55 7.93
C ARG A 108 -13.01 -4.68 7.36
N GLY A 109 -13.21 -5.50 6.32
CA GLY A 109 -14.50 -5.77 5.71
C GLY A 109 -14.47 -5.85 4.18
N ALA A 110 -15.58 -6.28 3.59
CA ALA A 110 -15.70 -6.45 2.13
C ALA A 110 -15.56 -5.10 1.38
N GLU A 111 -16.04 -4.01 1.96
CA GLU A 111 -15.95 -2.66 1.40
C GLU A 111 -14.49 -2.23 1.19
N TYR A 112 -13.62 -2.53 2.13
CA TYR A 112 -12.18 -2.24 2.02
C TYR A 112 -11.50 -3.11 0.96
N MET A 113 -11.87 -4.38 0.88
CA MET A 113 -11.34 -5.29 -0.13
C MET A 113 -11.70 -4.83 -1.55
N ILE A 114 -12.96 -4.47 -1.75
CA ILE A 114 -13.47 -4.03 -3.06
C ILE A 114 -12.85 -2.68 -3.43
N ALA A 115 -12.89 -1.71 -2.54
CA ALA A 115 -12.32 -0.39 -2.79
C ALA A 115 -10.81 -0.47 -3.05
N GLY A 116 -10.07 -1.24 -2.25
CA GLY A 116 -8.63 -1.45 -2.44
C GLY A 116 -8.29 -2.06 -3.79
N ALA A 117 -9.03 -3.09 -4.22
CA ALA A 117 -8.83 -3.72 -5.53
C ALA A 117 -9.12 -2.75 -6.68
N MET A 118 -10.16 -1.94 -6.56
CA MET A 118 -10.51 -0.93 -7.57
C MET A 118 -9.44 0.17 -7.65
N LEU A 119 -8.90 0.62 -6.51
CA LEU A 119 -7.83 1.62 -6.48
C LEU A 119 -6.52 1.09 -7.06
N VAL A 120 -6.18 -0.17 -6.84
CA VAL A 120 -5.04 -0.83 -7.51
C VAL A 120 -5.25 -0.85 -9.02
N ARG A 121 -6.43 -1.22 -9.49
CA ARG A 121 -6.78 -1.20 -10.91
C ARG A 121 -6.64 0.19 -11.51
N GLU A 122 -7.14 1.22 -10.85
CA GLU A 122 -7.04 2.61 -11.31
C GLU A 122 -5.57 3.07 -11.35
N THR A 123 -4.78 2.70 -10.38
CA THR A 123 -3.33 3.00 -10.35
C THR A 123 -2.61 2.38 -11.54
N ILE A 124 -2.88 1.12 -11.85
CA ILE A 124 -2.32 0.43 -13.02
C ILE A 124 -2.77 1.10 -14.32
N SER A 125 -4.06 1.38 -14.45
CA SER A 125 -4.63 1.97 -15.68
C SER A 125 -4.15 3.39 -15.96
N THR A 126 -3.86 4.15 -14.91
CA THR A 126 -3.45 5.55 -15.01
C THR A 126 -1.94 5.70 -15.20
N SER A 127 -1.13 4.79 -14.65
CA SER A 127 0.32 4.86 -14.77
C SER A 127 0.79 4.73 -16.22
N SER A 128 1.91 5.38 -16.52
CA SER A 128 2.53 5.33 -17.85
C SER A 128 2.89 3.90 -18.26
N LYS A 129 3.48 3.14 -17.31
CA LYS A 129 3.92 1.77 -17.54
C LYS A 129 4.00 0.98 -16.24
N VAL A 130 3.64 -0.27 -16.29
CA VAL A 130 3.95 -1.24 -15.24
C VAL A 130 5.23 -1.98 -15.61
N LYS A 131 6.29 -1.79 -14.86
CA LYS A 131 7.60 -2.44 -15.08
C LYS A 131 7.60 -3.90 -14.64
N GLY A 132 6.78 -4.24 -13.67
CA GLY A 132 6.67 -5.59 -13.15
C GLY A 132 5.85 -5.65 -11.86
N MET A 133 5.77 -6.85 -11.32
CA MET A 133 5.10 -7.12 -10.06
C MET A 133 5.99 -7.97 -9.17
N VAL A 134 6.08 -7.59 -7.90
CA VAL A 134 6.73 -8.36 -6.84
C VAL A 134 5.62 -8.92 -5.96
N VAL A 135 5.54 -10.23 -5.89
CA VAL A 135 4.57 -10.93 -5.05
C VAL A 135 5.29 -11.48 -3.83
N ILE A 136 4.86 -11.03 -2.65
CA ILE A 136 5.40 -11.51 -1.37
C ILE A 136 4.42 -12.52 -0.80
N LEU A 137 4.88 -13.72 -0.58
CA LEU A 137 4.08 -14.85 -0.11
C LEU A 137 4.27 -15.08 1.40
#